data_8d66c17a523767a729f52fce5fef9e0c
#
_entry.id   8d66c17a523767a729f52fce5fef9e0c
#
_cell.length_a   1.000
_cell.length_b   1.000
_cell.length_c   1.000
_cell.angle_alpha   90.00
_cell.angle_beta   90.00
_cell.angle_gamma   90.00
#
_symmetry.space_group_name_H-M   'P 1'
#
loop_
_entity.id
_entity.type
_entity.pdbx_description
1 polymer ?
#
loop_
_entity_poly.entity_id
_entity_poly.type
_entity_poly.pdbx_seq_one_letter_code
_entity_poly.pdbx_strand_id
1 'polypeptide(L)'
;MKKTILFFNIFLLSLSSCVDEKVLNPVEQINLQSSRDYLLSENLFNHIYRSIEEGFIYNGQAKNCPSYTLLNQNINNSDTLIIDFGEENCLQFGQLKRGQIICTFNEKYHTSGSIINTTFSQFYINNILIEGNLELSCLDNNLYQLEISNTSLTTNYGVININGSLEKQMINGQNSIYNYLDDIYLVNGNISGNSSNGNSFDILISDPITYDLSCFQSSSCITQSGQAIITPNNYENRLIKYGFSGCDCDIIVEYNNETTLIVLD
;
A
#
# COMPACT_ATOMS: atom_id res chain seq x y z
N MET A 1 -5.00 45.43 -67.47
CA MET A 1 -4.35 45.25 -66.15
C MET A 1 -4.87 43.95 -65.56
N LYS A 2 -4.07 42.86 -65.63
CA LYS A 2 -4.43 41.54 -65.06
C LYS A 2 -3.79 41.44 -63.67
N LYS A 3 -4.64 41.27 -62.61
CA LYS A 3 -4.19 40.99 -61.25
C LYS A 3 -4.03 39.48 -61.09
N THR A 4 -2.79 39.05 -60.90
CA THR A 4 -2.44 37.68 -60.55
C THR A 4 -2.55 37.50 -59.05
N ILE A 5 -3.44 36.60 -58.56
CA ILE A 5 -3.59 36.22 -57.16
C ILE A 5 -2.72 34.99 -56.96
N LEU A 6 -1.69 35.16 -56.11
CA LEU A 6 -0.78 34.10 -55.70
C LEU A 6 -1.41 33.35 -54.50
N PHE A 7 -1.81 32.08 -54.70
CA PHE A 7 -2.26 31.23 -53.60
C PHE A 7 -1.03 30.63 -52.89
N PHE A 8 -0.85 31.01 -51.64
CA PHE A 8 0.20 30.44 -50.78
C PHE A 8 -0.40 29.24 -50.06
N ASN A 9 -0.05 28.02 -50.52
CA ASN A 9 -0.41 26.76 -49.86
C ASN A 9 0.53 26.56 -48.65
N ILE A 10 -0.02 26.78 -47.44
CA ILE A 10 0.64 26.41 -46.19
C ILE A 10 0.40 24.90 -45.98
N PHE A 11 1.45 24.11 -46.23
CA PHE A 11 1.47 22.68 -45.91
C PHE A 11 1.74 22.51 -44.43
N LEU A 12 0.67 22.28 -43.63
CA LEU A 12 0.80 21.93 -42.22
C LEU A 12 1.37 20.50 -42.13
N LEU A 13 2.65 20.37 -41.84
CA LEU A 13 3.27 19.12 -41.42
C LEU A 13 2.84 18.84 -39.98
N SER A 14 1.81 17.98 -39.83
CA SER A 14 1.48 17.35 -38.56
C SER A 14 2.59 16.33 -38.25
N LEU A 15 3.52 16.70 -37.36
CA LEU A 15 4.40 15.76 -36.69
C LEU A 15 3.59 14.94 -35.70
N SER A 16 3.08 13.80 -36.15
CA SER A 16 2.61 12.75 -35.26
C SER A 16 3.87 12.15 -34.61
N SER A 17 4.18 12.62 -33.40
CA SER A 17 5.10 11.93 -32.51
C SER A 17 4.38 10.64 -32.09
N CYS A 18 4.68 9.53 -32.75
CA CYS A 18 4.46 8.22 -32.16
C CYS A 18 5.41 8.12 -30.97
N VAL A 19 4.89 8.28 -29.79
CA VAL A 19 5.52 7.72 -28.59
C VAL A 19 5.36 6.21 -28.77
N ASP A 20 6.46 5.50 -29.04
CA ASP A 20 6.50 4.04 -28.96
C ASP A 20 6.18 3.71 -27.47
N GLU A 21 4.90 3.47 -27.16
CA GLU A 21 4.57 2.66 -25.99
C GLU A 21 5.26 1.32 -26.23
N LYS A 22 6.33 1.08 -25.46
CA LYS A 22 6.95 -0.24 -25.37
C LYS A 22 5.87 -1.21 -24.91
N VAL A 23 5.19 -1.84 -25.86
CA VAL A 23 4.27 -2.93 -25.56
C VAL A 23 5.14 -4.02 -24.94
N LEU A 24 5.11 -4.11 -23.61
CA LEU A 24 5.82 -5.16 -22.88
C LEU A 24 5.37 -6.51 -23.45
N ASN A 25 6.35 -7.33 -23.84
CA ASN A 25 6.09 -8.68 -24.30
C ASN A 25 5.22 -9.40 -23.24
N PRO A 26 4.15 -10.11 -23.62
CA PRO A 26 3.32 -10.86 -22.67
C PRO A 26 4.11 -11.76 -21.69
N VAL A 27 5.26 -12.27 -22.14
CA VAL A 27 6.18 -13.06 -21.29
C VAL A 27 6.84 -12.20 -20.21
N GLU A 28 7.17 -10.92 -20.48
CA GLU A 28 7.73 -9.99 -19.49
C GLU A 28 6.68 -9.60 -18.44
N GLN A 29 5.43 -9.41 -18.85
CA GLN A 29 4.33 -9.14 -17.91
C GLN A 29 4.11 -10.30 -16.93
N ILE A 30 4.14 -11.55 -17.41
CA ILE A 30 4.03 -12.75 -16.58
C ILE A 30 5.21 -12.83 -15.60
N ASN A 31 6.41 -12.49 -16.05
CA ASN A 31 7.60 -12.50 -15.21
C ASN A 31 7.58 -11.48 -14.07
N LEU A 32 6.88 -10.35 -14.19
CA LEU A 32 6.80 -9.31 -13.17
C LEU A 32 5.52 -9.38 -12.32
N GLN A 33 4.60 -10.29 -12.60
CA GLN A 33 3.30 -10.31 -11.93
C GLN A 33 3.43 -10.43 -10.41
N SER A 34 4.29 -11.34 -9.92
CA SER A 34 4.50 -11.48 -8.46
C SER A 34 5.05 -10.22 -7.81
N SER A 35 5.94 -9.48 -8.50
CA SER A 35 6.47 -8.21 -8.00
C SER A 35 5.39 -7.13 -7.95
N ARG A 36 4.56 -7.03 -8.99
CA ARG A 36 3.45 -6.06 -9.06
C ARG A 36 2.40 -6.35 -7.99
N ASP A 37 2.04 -7.61 -7.82
CA ASP A 37 1.03 -8.03 -6.85
C ASP A 37 1.50 -7.83 -5.40
N TYR A 38 2.78 -8.11 -5.12
CA TYR A 38 3.36 -7.80 -3.82
C TYR A 38 3.34 -6.31 -3.53
N LEU A 39 3.84 -5.47 -4.44
CA LEU A 39 3.89 -4.02 -4.27
C LEU A 39 2.49 -3.39 -4.16
N LEU A 40 1.52 -3.89 -4.92
CA LEU A 40 0.11 -3.50 -4.78
C LEU A 40 -0.41 -3.84 -3.38
N SER A 41 -0.12 -5.06 -2.89
CA SER A 41 -0.56 -5.51 -1.57
C SER A 41 0.04 -4.65 -0.45
N GLU A 42 1.33 -4.36 -0.54
CA GLU A 42 2.04 -3.49 0.41
C GLU A 42 1.42 -2.08 0.45
N ASN A 43 1.17 -1.48 -0.70
CA ASN A 43 0.54 -0.15 -0.78
C ASN A 43 -0.87 -0.15 -0.19
N LEU A 44 -1.69 -1.17 -0.48
CA LEU A 44 -3.04 -1.30 0.08
C LEU A 44 -3.00 -1.48 1.61
N PHE A 45 -2.05 -2.26 2.15
CA PHE A 45 -1.87 -2.39 3.60
C PHE A 45 -1.47 -1.07 4.25
N ASN A 46 -0.64 -0.26 3.61
CA ASN A 46 -0.30 1.08 4.10
C ASN A 46 -1.53 2.00 4.16
N HIS A 47 -2.45 1.92 3.19
CA HIS A 47 -3.71 2.66 3.21
C HIS A 47 -4.70 2.14 4.26
N ILE A 48 -4.71 0.84 4.55
CA ILE A 48 -5.49 0.26 5.66
C ILE A 48 -4.93 0.78 6.98
N TYR A 49 -3.62 0.69 7.18
CA TYR A 49 -2.93 1.17 8.36
C TYR A 49 -3.23 2.64 8.64
N ARG A 50 -3.12 3.51 7.63
CA ARG A 50 -3.51 4.92 7.74
C ARG A 50 -4.94 5.12 8.22
N SER A 51 -5.88 4.30 7.75
CA SER A 51 -7.28 4.40 8.18
C SER A 51 -7.46 3.99 9.64
N ILE A 52 -6.68 3.01 10.11
CA ILE A 52 -6.65 2.56 11.51
C ILE A 52 -6.07 3.66 12.40
N GLU A 53 -4.94 4.26 12.02
CA GLU A 53 -4.33 5.39 12.74
C GLU A 53 -5.32 6.53 12.94
N GLU A 54 -5.99 6.95 11.87
CA GLU A 54 -7.03 7.97 12.00
C GLU A 54 -8.19 7.56 12.91
N GLY A 55 -8.62 6.31 12.82
CA GLY A 55 -9.70 5.79 13.64
C GLY A 55 -9.39 5.92 15.15
N PHE A 56 -8.18 5.61 15.56
CA PHE A 56 -7.72 5.77 16.93
C PHE A 56 -7.57 7.24 17.34
N ILE A 57 -7.09 8.12 16.45
CA ILE A 57 -6.98 9.56 16.70
C ILE A 57 -8.36 10.22 16.87
N TYR A 58 -9.30 9.89 16.01
CA TYR A 58 -10.66 10.45 16.09
C TYR A 58 -11.48 9.87 17.25
N ASN A 59 -11.01 8.81 17.91
CA ASN A 59 -11.57 8.30 19.14
C ASN A 59 -13.09 8.06 19.07
N GLY A 60 -13.57 7.47 17.97
CA GLY A 60 -14.99 7.20 17.76
C GLY A 60 -15.84 8.43 17.45
N GLN A 61 -15.24 9.57 17.11
CA GLN A 61 -16.00 10.76 16.68
C GLN A 61 -16.55 10.56 15.28
N ALA A 62 -17.86 10.77 15.11
CA ALA A 62 -18.53 10.60 13.84
C ALA A 62 -18.04 11.61 12.79
N LYS A 63 -17.63 11.10 11.63
CA LYS A 63 -17.48 11.85 10.37
C LYS A 63 -18.50 11.31 9.37
N ASN A 64 -18.75 12.06 8.31
CA ASN A 64 -19.69 11.59 7.27
C ASN A 64 -19.12 10.41 6.46
N CYS A 65 -17.79 10.31 6.34
CA CYS A 65 -17.12 9.27 5.58
C CYS A 65 -15.59 9.34 5.82
N PRO A 66 -14.98 8.29 6.39
CA PRO A 66 -15.64 7.20 7.11
C PRO A 66 -16.23 7.65 8.43
N SER A 67 -17.14 6.87 8.99
CA SER A 67 -17.56 7.01 10.39
C SER A 67 -16.69 6.12 11.29
N TYR A 68 -16.46 6.58 12.52
CA TYR A 68 -15.70 5.84 13.52
C TYR A 68 -16.57 5.56 14.73
N THR A 69 -16.58 4.32 15.23
CA THR A 69 -17.39 3.91 16.37
C THR A 69 -16.57 3.05 17.31
N LEU A 70 -16.51 3.44 18.60
CA LEU A 70 -16.04 2.58 19.69
C LEU A 70 -17.25 1.92 20.35
N LEU A 71 -17.29 0.58 20.38
CA LEU A 71 -18.47 -0.15 20.86
C LEU A 71 -18.76 0.11 22.35
N ASN A 72 -17.72 0.15 23.19
CA ASN A 72 -17.86 0.39 24.63
C ASN A 72 -17.36 1.77 25.06
N GLN A 73 -17.01 2.63 24.10
CA GLN A 73 -16.48 3.99 24.33
C GLN A 73 -15.23 4.03 25.22
N ASN A 74 -14.38 3.00 25.13
CA ASN A 74 -13.21 2.84 25.98
C ASN A 74 -11.92 2.70 25.18
N ILE A 75 -11.36 3.84 24.75
CA ILE A 75 -10.10 3.87 23.96
C ILE A 75 -8.85 3.49 24.77
N ASN A 76 -8.93 3.47 26.09
CA ASN A 76 -7.78 3.22 26.95
C ASN A 76 -7.68 1.78 27.47
N ASN A 77 -8.58 0.92 27.04
CA ASN A 77 -8.64 -0.48 27.48
C ASN A 77 -9.30 -1.32 26.37
N SER A 78 -9.59 -2.58 26.65
CA SER A 78 -10.21 -3.50 25.70
C SER A 78 -11.51 -2.95 25.10
N ASP A 79 -11.55 -2.81 23.77
CA ASP A 79 -12.72 -2.35 23.03
C ASP A 79 -12.64 -2.81 21.56
N THR A 80 -13.61 -2.37 20.77
CA THR A 80 -13.66 -2.55 19.31
C THR A 80 -13.90 -1.22 18.62
N LEU A 81 -12.96 -0.85 17.77
CA LEU A 81 -13.09 0.28 16.84
C LEU A 81 -13.62 -0.22 15.50
N ILE A 82 -14.74 0.33 15.06
CA ILE A 82 -15.29 0.11 13.72
C ILE A 82 -15.06 1.36 12.89
N ILE A 83 -14.40 1.19 11.75
CA ILE A 83 -14.20 2.21 10.72
C ILE A 83 -15.11 1.85 9.56
N ASP A 84 -16.20 2.59 9.38
CA ASP A 84 -17.25 2.29 8.43
C ASP A 84 -17.24 3.30 7.28
N PHE A 85 -16.96 2.80 6.08
CA PHE A 85 -16.95 3.57 4.83
C PHE A 85 -18.32 3.57 4.13
N GLY A 86 -19.29 2.78 4.64
CA GLY A 86 -20.62 2.62 4.05
C GLY A 86 -20.65 1.60 2.89
N GLU A 87 -21.81 1.47 2.28
CA GLU A 87 -22.03 0.57 1.12
C GLU A 87 -21.54 1.18 -0.20
N GLU A 88 -21.55 2.50 -0.30
CA GLU A 88 -21.10 3.26 -1.47
C GLU A 88 -19.65 3.71 -1.33
N ASN A 89 -19.00 4.02 -2.46
CA ASN A 89 -17.62 4.47 -2.48
C ASN A 89 -17.42 5.78 -1.72
N CYS A 90 -16.58 5.75 -0.73
CA CYS A 90 -16.13 6.86 0.09
C CYS A 90 -14.69 7.23 -0.33
N LEU A 91 -14.48 8.47 -0.76
CA LEU A 91 -13.15 8.96 -1.10
C LEU A 91 -12.40 9.35 0.18
N GLN A 92 -11.35 8.58 0.50
CA GLN A 92 -10.45 8.89 1.61
C GLN A 92 -9.00 8.74 1.15
N PHE A 93 -8.19 9.79 1.32
CA PHE A 93 -6.76 9.81 0.95
C PHE A 93 -6.49 9.41 -0.51
N GLY A 94 -7.32 9.90 -1.43
CA GLY A 94 -7.20 9.57 -2.86
C GLY A 94 -7.69 8.18 -3.24
N GLN A 95 -8.13 7.35 -2.29
CA GLN A 95 -8.61 6.00 -2.52
C GLN A 95 -10.12 5.91 -2.34
N LEU A 96 -10.80 5.18 -3.21
CA LEU A 96 -12.22 4.86 -3.09
C LEU A 96 -12.39 3.63 -2.20
N LYS A 97 -12.99 3.82 -1.02
CA LYS A 97 -13.18 2.74 -0.04
C LYS A 97 -14.67 2.53 0.23
N ARG A 98 -15.06 1.28 0.54
CA ARG A 98 -16.40 0.92 1.04
C ARG A 98 -16.32 -0.32 1.93
N GLY A 99 -17.36 -0.57 2.74
CA GLY A 99 -17.37 -1.63 3.74
C GLY A 99 -16.70 -1.20 5.04
N GLN A 100 -16.24 -2.14 5.84
CA GLN A 100 -15.78 -1.87 7.19
C GLN A 100 -14.42 -2.47 7.50
N ILE A 101 -13.61 -1.74 8.27
CA ILE A 101 -12.44 -2.24 9.00
C ILE A 101 -12.87 -2.36 10.47
N ILE A 102 -12.64 -3.52 11.08
CA ILE A 102 -13.00 -3.83 12.47
C ILE A 102 -11.73 -4.15 13.24
N CYS A 103 -11.38 -3.32 14.21
CA CYS A 103 -10.19 -3.46 15.05
C CYS A 103 -10.59 -3.77 16.47
N THR A 104 -10.33 -5.01 16.94
CA THR A 104 -10.42 -5.34 18.37
C THR A 104 -9.06 -5.12 19.03
N PHE A 105 -9.03 -4.50 20.19
CA PHE A 105 -7.79 -4.21 20.91
C PHE A 105 -7.94 -4.49 22.40
N ASN A 106 -6.82 -4.78 23.08
CA ASN A 106 -6.79 -5.12 24.52
C ASN A 106 -6.36 -3.96 25.41
N GLU A 107 -5.58 -3.02 24.89
CA GLU A 107 -4.97 -1.91 25.60
C GLU A 107 -4.97 -0.65 24.73
N LYS A 108 -4.64 0.51 25.32
CA LYS A 108 -4.47 1.76 24.60
C LYS A 108 -3.46 1.60 23.47
N TYR A 109 -3.81 2.14 22.31
CA TYR A 109 -2.94 2.14 21.12
C TYR A 109 -1.55 2.74 21.44
N HIS A 110 -0.50 2.22 20.81
CA HIS A 110 0.92 2.56 21.06
C HIS A 110 1.44 2.30 22.49
N THR A 111 0.73 1.53 23.29
CA THR A 111 1.22 1.13 24.61
C THR A 111 1.87 -0.24 24.51
N SER A 112 3.03 -0.43 25.15
CA SER A 112 3.68 -1.75 25.22
C SER A 112 2.73 -2.81 25.75
N GLY A 113 2.61 -3.94 25.05
CA GLY A 113 1.67 -5.02 25.29
C GLY A 113 0.31 -4.84 24.61
N SER A 114 0.06 -3.72 23.92
CA SER A 114 -1.16 -3.58 23.11
C SER A 114 -1.13 -4.52 21.91
N ILE A 115 -2.27 -5.15 21.64
CA ILE A 115 -2.51 -6.02 20.48
C ILE A 115 -3.77 -5.53 19.79
N ILE A 116 -3.69 -5.27 18.49
CA ILE A 116 -4.80 -4.88 17.66
C ILE A 116 -5.02 -5.95 16.61
N ASN A 117 -6.18 -6.62 16.67
CA ASN A 117 -6.62 -7.57 15.66
C ASN A 117 -7.57 -6.88 14.70
N THR A 118 -7.19 -6.82 13.43
CA THR A 118 -7.96 -6.18 12.36
C THR A 118 -8.57 -7.23 11.44
N THR A 119 -9.87 -7.11 11.22
CA THR A 119 -10.65 -7.91 10.28
C THR A 119 -11.45 -6.99 9.35
N PHE A 120 -12.00 -7.56 8.29
CA PHE A 120 -12.69 -6.81 7.23
C PHE A 120 -14.10 -7.35 7.03
N SER A 121 -15.06 -6.45 6.79
CA SER A 121 -16.43 -6.79 6.43
C SER A 121 -16.79 -6.12 5.11
N GLN A 122 -16.85 -6.89 4.02
CA GLN A 122 -17.09 -6.40 2.66
C GLN A 122 -16.25 -5.15 2.33
N PHE A 123 -14.98 -5.18 2.74
CA PHE A 123 -14.10 -4.03 2.61
C PHE A 123 -13.38 -4.02 1.27
N TYR A 124 -13.47 -2.88 0.59
CA TYR A 124 -12.85 -2.67 -0.72
C TYR A 124 -12.03 -1.39 -0.72
N ILE A 125 -10.90 -1.44 -1.43
CA ILE A 125 -10.14 -0.27 -1.87
C ILE A 125 -10.04 -0.32 -3.39
N ASN A 126 -10.48 0.72 -4.11
CA ASN A 126 -10.45 0.82 -5.57
C ASN A 126 -11.04 -0.43 -6.26
N ASN A 127 -12.15 -0.96 -5.74
CA ASN A 127 -12.81 -2.20 -6.17
C ASN A 127 -12.03 -3.51 -5.94
N ILE A 128 -10.92 -3.49 -5.22
CA ILE A 128 -10.22 -4.68 -4.76
C ILE A 128 -10.84 -5.08 -3.41
N LEU A 129 -11.45 -6.28 -3.34
CA LEU A 129 -11.96 -6.84 -2.09
C LEU A 129 -10.79 -7.32 -1.25
N ILE A 130 -10.79 -6.94 0.03
CA ILE A 130 -9.77 -7.31 1.00
C ILE A 130 -10.42 -8.15 2.10
N GLU A 131 -9.86 -9.33 2.34
CA GLU A 131 -10.29 -10.26 3.37
C GLU A 131 -9.09 -10.80 4.13
N GLY A 132 -9.29 -11.32 5.34
CA GLY A 132 -8.23 -11.91 6.17
C GLY A 132 -8.05 -11.20 7.50
N ASN A 133 -6.86 -11.36 8.09
CA ASN A 133 -6.55 -10.84 9.42
C ASN A 133 -5.17 -10.18 9.44
N LEU A 134 -5.10 -9.02 10.10
CA LEU A 134 -3.86 -8.37 10.46
C LEU A 134 -3.81 -8.26 11.99
N GLU A 135 -2.69 -8.65 12.60
CA GLU A 135 -2.45 -8.44 14.03
C GLU A 135 -1.24 -7.53 14.19
N LEU A 136 -1.43 -6.40 14.84
CA LEU A 136 -0.37 -5.49 15.21
C LEU A 136 -0.15 -5.55 16.72
N SER A 137 1.02 -6.01 17.14
CA SER A 137 1.44 -6.08 18.55
C SER A 137 2.51 -5.03 18.83
N CYS A 138 2.31 -4.20 19.84
CA CYS A 138 3.32 -3.29 20.35
C CYS A 138 4.20 -4.04 21.36
N LEU A 139 5.38 -4.49 20.96
CA LEU A 139 6.31 -5.28 21.80
C LEU A 139 7.02 -4.41 22.84
N ASP A 140 7.38 -3.19 22.45
CA ASP A 140 7.97 -2.15 23.28
C ASP A 140 7.54 -0.79 22.72
N ASN A 141 7.80 0.32 23.41
CA ASN A 141 7.32 1.66 23.07
C ASN A 141 7.59 2.10 21.61
N ASN A 142 8.56 1.49 20.95
CA ASN A 142 8.96 1.83 19.56
C ASN A 142 9.06 0.60 18.64
N LEU A 143 8.71 -0.57 19.13
CA LEU A 143 8.86 -1.82 18.38
C LEU A 143 7.52 -2.51 18.23
N TYR A 144 7.14 -2.75 16.99
CA TYR A 144 5.87 -3.37 16.62
C TYR A 144 6.11 -4.62 15.79
N GLN A 145 5.26 -5.62 15.99
CA GLN A 145 5.19 -6.81 15.17
C GLN A 145 3.86 -6.80 14.42
N LEU A 146 3.91 -6.90 13.10
CA LEU A 146 2.73 -7.05 12.23
C LEU A 146 2.69 -8.47 11.69
N GLU A 147 1.67 -9.23 12.08
CA GLU A 147 1.36 -10.54 11.51
C GLU A 147 0.23 -10.40 10.48
N ILE A 148 0.47 -10.93 9.27
CA ILE A 148 -0.48 -10.97 8.16
C ILE A 148 -0.88 -12.42 7.97
N SER A 149 -2.16 -12.76 8.17
CA SER A 149 -2.62 -14.14 8.12
C SER A 149 -3.90 -14.32 7.31
N ASN A 150 -3.89 -15.32 6.42
CA ASN A 150 -5.03 -15.67 5.58
C ASN A 150 -5.60 -14.45 4.82
N THR A 151 -4.73 -13.52 4.42
CA THR A 151 -5.15 -12.29 3.76
C THR A 151 -5.20 -12.49 2.25
N SER A 152 -6.31 -12.08 1.66
CA SER A 152 -6.54 -12.15 0.21
C SER A 152 -7.02 -10.81 -0.34
N LEU A 153 -6.58 -10.52 -1.56
CA LEU A 153 -6.95 -9.36 -2.35
C LEU A 153 -7.55 -9.85 -3.66
N THR A 154 -8.87 -9.75 -3.79
CA THR A 154 -9.56 -10.15 -5.02
C THR A 154 -9.59 -8.99 -5.99
N THR A 155 -8.83 -9.12 -7.06
CA THR A 155 -8.70 -8.17 -8.16
C THR A 155 -9.47 -8.63 -9.39
N ASN A 156 -9.55 -7.79 -10.42
CA ASN A 156 -10.11 -8.18 -11.73
C ASN A 156 -9.24 -9.23 -12.47
N TYR A 157 -7.99 -9.43 -12.04
CA TYR A 157 -7.03 -10.33 -12.69
C TYR A 157 -6.85 -11.66 -11.95
N GLY A 158 -7.39 -11.78 -10.75
CA GLY A 158 -7.29 -12.96 -9.91
C GLY A 158 -7.15 -12.61 -8.44
N VAL A 159 -6.89 -13.63 -7.62
CA VAL A 159 -6.76 -13.47 -6.17
C VAL A 159 -5.28 -13.51 -5.79
N ILE A 160 -4.85 -12.47 -5.08
CA ILE A 160 -3.53 -12.40 -4.45
C ILE A 160 -3.69 -12.87 -3.02
N ASN A 161 -2.87 -13.83 -2.58
CA ASN A 161 -2.87 -14.27 -1.19
C ASN A 161 -1.55 -13.86 -0.54
N ILE A 162 -1.62 -13.31 0.67
CA ILE A 162 -0.47 -12.79 1.41
C ILE A 162 -0.50 -13.32 2.84
N ASN A 163 0.64 -13.83 3.29
CA ASN A 163 0.93 -14.16 4.68
C ASN A 163 2.34 -13.67 5.02
N GLY A 164 2.58 -13.31 6.27
CA GLY A 164 3.93 -12.90 6.64
C GLY A 164 3.99 -12.22 7.99
N SER A 165 5.21 -11.88 8.35
CA SER A 165 5.55 -11.30 9.64
C SER A 165 6.55 -10.18 9.42
N LEU A 166 6.17 -8.97 9.84
CA LEU A 166 6.98 -7.77 9.69
C LEU A 166 7.25 -7.14 11.06
N GLU A 167 8.52 -6.85 11.33
CA GLU A 167 8.93 -6.02 12.44
C GLU A 167 9.00 -4.56 11.99
N LYS A 168 8.42 -3.64 12.75
CA LYS A 168 8.40 -2.21 12.49
C LYS A 168 9.02 -1.47 13.68
N GLN A 169 10.21 -0.92 13.48
CA GLN A 169 10.90 -0.09 14.46
C GLN A 169 10.59 1.37 14.21
N MET A 170 9.87 2.03 15.12
CA MET A 170 9.63 3.48 15.06
C MET A 170 10.93 4.22 15.39
N ILE A 171 11.43 5.03 14.46
CA ILE A 171 12.67 5.81 14.62
C ILE A 171 12.41 7.31 14.75
N ASN A 172 11.21 7.77 14.43
CA ASN A 172 10.70 9.13 14.68
C ASN A 172 9.21 9.08 15.00
N GLY A 173 8.66 10.10 15.68
CA GLY A 173 7.23 10.21 16.02
C GLY A 173 6.88 9.80 17.46
N GLN A 174 7.80 9.18 18.22
CA GLN A 174 7.54 8.63 19.56
C GLN A 174 6.94 9.62 20.57
N ASN A 175 7.17 10.92 20.38
CA ASN A 175 6.73 11.97 21.31
C ASN A 175 5.41 12.64 20.88
N SER A 176 4.83 12.23 19.76
CA SER A 176 3.67 12.88 19.13
C SER A 176 2.53 11.90 18.81
N ILE A 177 2.13 11.09 19.77
CA ILE A 177 1.16 9.97 19.64
C ILE A 177 -0.12 10.31 18.86
N TYR A 178 -0.52 11.59 18.81
CA TYR A 178 -1.71 12.05 18.09
C TYR A 178 -1.41 12.62 16.70
N ASN A 179 -0.15 12.55 16.24
CA ASN A 179 0.28 13.05 14.93
C ASN A 179 1.08 11.96 14.20
N TYR A 180 0.40 10.94 13.68
CA TYR A 180 1.07 9.85 12.95
C TYR A 180 1.82 10.33 11.68
N LEU A 181 1.60 11.57 11.23
CA LEU A 181 2.24 12.11 10.02
C LEU A 181 3.72 12.48 10.22
N ASP A 182 4.25 12.43 11.43
CA ASP A 182 5.70 12.57 11.69
C ASP A 182 6.36 11.23 12.06
N ASP A 183 5.61 10.12 11.99
CA ASP A 183 6.14 8.80 12.25
C ASP A 183 7.02 8.31 11.09
N ILE A 184 8.18 7.78 11.46
CA ILE A 184 9.07 7.08 10.53
C ILE A 184 9.38 5.71 11.11
N TYR A 185 9.23 4.67 10.28
CA TYR A 185 9.51 3.29 10.66
C TYR A 185 10.59 2.68 9.77
N LEU A 186 11.47 1.88 10.37
CA LEU A 186 12.27 0.88 9.67
C LEU A 186 11.54 -0.46 9.74
N VAL A 187 11.31 -1.06 8.58
CA VAL A 187 10.54 -2.30 8.45
C VAL A 187 11.44 -3.41 7.96
N ASN A 188 11.40 -4.55 8.65
CA ASN A 188 12.09 -5.79 8.34
C ASN A 188 11.10 -6.95 8.34
N GLY A 189 11.49 -8.09 7.79
CA GLY A 189 10.72 -9.31 7.87
C GLY A 189 10.62 -10.07 6.58
N ASN A 190 9.63 -10.94 6.53
CA ASN A 190 9.39 -11.82 5.39
C ASN A 190 7.89 -11.99 5.13
N ILE A 191 7.57 -12.15 3.86
CA ILE A 191 6.21 -12.35 3.37
C ILE A 191 6.25 -13.53 2.40
N SER A 192 5.20 -14.32 2.38
CA SER A 192 4.95 -15.34 1.37
C SER A 192 3.55 -15.15 0.78
N GLY A 193 3.35 -15.58 -0.46
CA GLY A 193 2.06 -15.43 -1.09
C GLY A 193 1.89 -16.16 -2.40
N ASN A 194 0.72 -15.96 -2.98
CA ASN A 194 0.43 -16.35 -4.35
C ASN A 194 -0.03 -15.12 -5.11
N SER A 195 0.55 -14.88 -6.26
CA SER A 195 0.15 -13.80 -7.15
C SER A 195 -1.18 -14.10 -7.85
N SER A 196 -1.78 -13.09 -8.45
CA SER A 196 -3.08 -13.18 -9.14
C SER A 196 -3.13 -14.21 -10.27
N ASN A 197 -1.97 -14.57 -10.85
CA ASN A 197 -1.84 -15.64 -11.83
C ASN A 197 -1.58 -17.03 -11.21
N GLY A 198 -1.60 -17.16 -9.88
CA GLY A 198 -1.42 -18.41 -9.13
C GLY A 198 0.02 -18.80 -8.82
N ASN A 199 1.03 -18.02 -9.24
CA ASN A 199 2.41 -18.31 -8.89
C ASN A 199 2.69 -17.95 -7.44
N SER A 200 3.27 -18.87 -6.67
CA SER A 200 3.75 -18.59 -5.32
C SER A 200 5.02 -17.75 -5.35
N PHE A 201 5.24 -16.98 -4.31
CA PHE A 201 6.45 -16.20 -4.11
C PHE A 201 6.77 -16.04 -2.63
N ASP A 202 8.05 -15.82 -2.36
CA ASP A 202 8.56 -15.41 -1.05
C ASP A 202 9.25 -14.05 -1.18
N ILE A 203 9.11 -13.22 -0.15
CA ILE A 203 9.76 -11.92 -0.01
C ILE A 203 10.64 -11.96 1.23
N LEU A 204 11.87 -11.50 1.08
CA LEU A 204 12.79 -11.21 2.19
C LEU A 204 13.20 -9.74 2.08
N ILE A 205 12.92 -8.94 3.10
CA ILE A 205 13.47 -7.60 3.20
C ILE A 205 14.96 -7.74 3.48
N SER A 206 15.78 -7.36 2.51
CA SER A 206 17.26 -7.53 2.55
C SER A 206 17.99 -6.30 3.07
N ASP A 207 17.35 -5.13 2.96
CA ASP A 207 17.77 -3.87 3.56
C ASP A 207 16.52 -3.18 4.12
N PRO A 208 16.51 -2.73 5.38
CA PRO A 208 15.31 -2.22 6.02
C PRO A 208 14.58 -1.18 5.18
N ILE A 209 13.26 -1.38 5.01
CA ILE A 209 12.43 -0.43 4.25
C ILE A 209 12.07 0.73 5.17
N THR A 210 12.33 1.96 4.71
CA THR A 210 11.92 3.16 5.42
C THR A 210 10.50 3.54 5.01
N TYR A 211 9.56 3.52 5.97
CA TYR A 211 8.23 4.08 5.83
C TYR A 211 8.19 5.45 6.51
N ASP A 212 7.95 6.49 5.73
CA ASP A 212 7.78 7.86 6.22
C ASP A 212 6.31 8.27 6.02
N LEU A 213 5.57 8.34 7.12
CA LEU A 213 4.14 8.62 7.07
C LEU A 213 3.84 10.08 6.68
N SER A 214 4.83 10.98 6.73
CA SER A 214 4.67 12.35 6.23
C SER A 214 4.36 12.38 4.72
N CYS A 215 4.79 11.35 3.99
CA CYS A 215 4.52 11.19 2.56
C CYS A 215 3.03 11.13 2.24
N PHE A 216 2.21 10.68 3.15
CA PHE A 216 0.75 10.71 2.98
C PHE A 216 0.14 12.11 2.78
N GLN A 217 0.90 13.17 3.01
CA GLN A 217 0.45 14.53 2.74
C GLN A 217 0.54 14.90 1.25
N SER A 218 1.40 14.24 0.49
CA SER A 218 1.68 14.58 -0.92
C SER A 218 1.63 13.38 -1.88
N SER A 219 1.64 12.15 -1.37
CA SER A 219 1.71 10.92 -2.15
C SER A 219 0.78 9.85 -1.61
N SER A 220 0.50 8.82 -2.41
CA SER A 220 -0.16 7.58 -1.97
C SER A 220 0.83 6.56 -1.39
N CYS A 221 2.14 6.75 -1.59
CA CYS A 221 3.20 5.84 -1.16
C CYS A 221 4.02 6.45 -0.03
N ILE A 222 4.39 5.60 0.94
CA ILE A 222 5.18 6.00 2.12
C ILE A 222 6.57 5.39 2.14
N THR A 223 6.89 4.53 1.19
CA THR A 223 8.20 3.88 1.09
C THR A 223 9.20 4.85 0.49
N GLN A 224 10.27 5.16 1.24
CA GLN A 224 11.32 6.08 0.79
C GLN A 224 12.59 5.40 0.35
N SER A 225 12.96 4.28 0.98
CA SER A 225 14.21 3.57 0.72
C SER A 225 14.13 2.13 1.23
N GLY A 226 15.14 1.34 0.92
CA GLY A 226 15.26 -0.04 1.33
C GLY A 226 15.24 -1.00 0.16
N GLN A 227 15.40 -2.28 0.44
CA GLN A 227 15.45 -3.32 -0.58
C GLN A 227 14.76 -4.60 -0.11
N ALA A 228 14.12 -5.29 -1.04
CA ALA A 228 13.57 -6.62 -0.81
C ALA A 228 13.93 -7.56 -1.96
N ILE A 229 14.14 -8.83 -1.65
CA ILE A 229 14.32 -9.88 -2.64
C ILE A 229 13.01 -10.63 -2.76
N ILE A 230 12.45 -10.67 -3.95
CA ILE A 230 11.33 -11.55 -4.27
C ILE A 230 11.84 -12.81 -4.99
N THR A 231 11.41 -13.95 -4.52
CA THR A 231 11.71 -15.28 -5.07
C THR A 231 10.41 -15.92 -5.58
N PRO A 232 10.01 -15.67 -6.82
CA PRO A 232 8.83 -16.32 -7.39
C PRO A 232 9.13 -17.77 -7.74
N ASN A 233 8.16 -18.65 -7.54
CA ASN A 233 8.30 -20.05 -7.94
C ASN A 233 8.50 -20.18 -9.47
N ASN A 234 9.48 -20.98 -9.88
CA ASN A 234 9.88 -21.25 -11.27
C ASN A 234 10.43 -20.03 -12.05
N TYR A 235 10.79 -18.94 -11.36
CA TYR A 235 11.44 -17.78 -11.96
C TYR A 235 12.66 -17.37 -11.13
N GLU A 236 13.52 -16.58 -11.73
CA GLU A 236 14.69 -16.04 -11.03
C GLU A 236 14.29 -14.98 -10.00
N ASN A 237 15.15 -14.85 -8.98
CA ASN A 237 14.99 -13.81 -7.96
C ASN A 237 15.04 -12.42 -8.57
N ARG A 238 14.30 -11.51 -7.97
CA ARG A 238 14.29 -10.09 -8.34
C ARG A 238 14.65 -9.27 -7.12
N LEU A 239 15.40 -8.20 -7.35
CA LEU A 239 15.68 -7.20 -6.35
C LEU A 239 14.71 -6.03 -6.53
N ILE A 240 13.90 -5.77 -5.50
CA ILE A 240 13.03 -4.61 -5.40
C ILE A 240 13.80 -3.51 -4.68
N LYS A 241 13.89 -2.32 -5.27
CA LYS A 241 14.52 -1.14 -4.70
C LYS A 241 13.48 -0.04 -4.53
N TYR A 242 13.25 0.35 -3.29
CA TYR A 242 12.34 1.42 -2.94
C TYR A 242 13.13 2.73 -2.97
N GLY A 243 12.93 3.56 -3.99
CA GLY A 243 13.42 4.93 -4.11
C GLY A 243 14.80 5.27 -3.53
N PHE A 244 15.09 6.57 -3.49
CA PHE A 244 16.35 7.06 -2.91
C PHE A 244 16.16 8.16 -1.86
N SER A 245 14.96 8.63 -1.62
CA SER A 245 14.63 9.70 -0.62
C SER A 245 13.49 10.62 -1.07
N GLY A 246 12.41 10.14 -1.58
CA GLY A 246 11.28 10.99 -1.96
C GLY A 246 9.95 10.32 -1.63
N CYS A 247 8.92 11.12 -1.43
CA CYS A 247 7.56 10.63 -1.38
C CYS A 247 7.06 10.38 -2.81
N ASP A 248 7.63 9.40 -3.48
CA ASP A 248 7.21 8.96 -4.81
C ASP A 248 6.73 7.50 -4.76
N CYS A 249 6.14 7.06 -5.84
CA CYS A 249 5.66 5.69 -5.98
C CYS A 249 6.51 4.90 -6.98
N ASP A 250 7.71 5.38 -7.25
CA ASP A 250 8.62 4.84 -8.25
C ASP A 250 9.48 3.72 -7.61
N ILE A 251 9.23 2.48 -8.02
CA ILE A 251 9.93 1.32 -7.50
C ILE A 251 10.66 0.61 -8.62
N ILE A 252 11.94 0.37 -8.42
CA ILE A 252 12.80 -0.31 -9.37
C ILE A 252 12.82 -1.80 -9.07
N VAL A 253 12.57 -2.63 -10.08
CA VAL A 253 12.72 -4.09 -10.01
C VAL A 253 13.83 -4.51 -10.96
N GLU A 254 14.88 -5.12 -10.41
CA GLU A 254 16.03 -5.63 -11.15
C GLU A 254 15.98 -7.16 -11.24
N TYR A 255 16.18 -7.71 -12.42
CA TYR A 255 16.29 -9.14 -12.69
C TYR A 255 17.05 -9.39 -14.00
N ASN A 256 17.85 -10.44 -14.09
CA ASN A 256 18.58 -10.83 -15.30
C ASN A 256 19.37 -9.68 -15.98
N ASN A 257 19.95 -8.78 -15.20
CA ASN A 257 20.61 -7.55 -15.68
C ASN A 257 19.67 -6.56 -16.40
N GLU A 258 18.37 -6.75 -16.26
CA GLU A 258 17.34 -5.81 -16.72
C GLU A 258 16.80 -5.03 -15.52
N THR A 259 16.33 -3.83 -15.81
CA THR A 259 15.72 -2.93 -14.80
C THR A 259 14.37 -2.48 -15.31
N THR A 260 13.35 -2.63 -14.49
CA THR A 260 11.98 -2.16 -14.80
C THR A 260 11.51 -1.22 -13.70
N LEU A 261 10.95 -0.07 -14.10
CA LEU A 261 10.24 0.83 -13.19
C LEU A 261 8.80 0.34 -13.04
N ILE A 262 8.35 0.19 -11.80
CA ILE A 262 6.95 0.01 -11.44
C ILE A 262 6.50 1.27 -10.72
N VAL A 263 5.47 1.92 -11.23
CA VAL A 263 4.82 3.07 -10.59
C VAL A 263 3.54 2.57 -9.94
N LEU A 264 3.36 2.86 -8.66
CA LEU A 264 2.12 2.56 -7.92
C LEU A 264 1.19 3.77 -8.01
N ASP A 265 -0.09 3.53 -8.32
CA ASP A 265 -1.14 4.55 -8.43
C ASP A 265 -1.95 4.72 -7.13
#